data_c356d1c7a9f4a070bc96af6b0163549b
#
_entry.id   c356d1c7a9f4a070bc96af6b0163549b
#
_cell.length_a   1.000
_cell.length_b   1.000
_cell.length_c   1.000
_cell.angle_alpha   90.00
_cell.angle_beta   90.00
_cell.angle_gamma   90.00
#
_symmetry.space_group_name_H-M   'P 1'
#
loop_
_entity.id
_entity.type
_entity.pdbx_description
1 polymer ?
#
loop_
_entity_poly.entity_id
_entity_poly.type
_entity_poly.pdbx_seq_one_letter_code
_entity_poly.pdbx_strand_id
1 'polypeptide(L)'
;GDQIALMAKEFQGENMKDLGGDALTDMATNMELENFKDMGGDKLALMAKEFQGENMKDLGGGKLADMAKNMEHENFEVMGGGKVGQMAKQMDKTMLSTLGNDQATGMAKTMESNDLETLDSTQMVGLATGMKSDQIIEIGNEKLNTMVQEISTENIKDLGEEHLASMMSGIAGNQIGELDETKKSAIVNDLNANFFESDNTSFDQIAANVSEDQKPTFEEEILGQTAISDLALMESDQNP
;
A
#
# COMPACT_ATOMS: atom_id res chain seq x y z
N GLY A 1 26.53 -9.43 -14.13
CA GLY A 1 25.06 -9.61 -14.05
C GLY A 1 24.60 -10.82 -14.87
N ASP A 2 24.79 -10.81 -16.20
CA ASP A 2 24.18 -11.79 -17.14
C ASP A 2 24.51 -13.26 -16.84
N GLN A 3 25.77 -13.57 -16.58
CA GLN A 3 26.18 -14.96 -16.25
C GLN A 3 25.57 -15.43 -14.92
N ILE A 4 25.48 -14.53 -13.95
CA ILE A 4 24.88 -14.81 -12.63
C ILE A 4 23.39 -15.07 -12.81
N ALA A 5 22.69 -14.25 -13.61
CA ALA A 5 21.27 -14.42 -13.89
C ALA A 5 21.00 -15.74 -14.61
N LEU A 6 21.82 -16.12 -15.59
CA LEU A 6 21.72 -17.41 -16.27
C LEU A 6 21.90 -18.59 -15.30
N MET A 7 22.87 -18.51 -14.39
CA MET A 7 23.06 -19.54 -13.36
C MET A 7 21.84 -19.60 -12.41
N ALA A 8 21.38 -18.44 -11.92
CA ALA A 8 20.25 -18.37 -11.00
C ALA A 8 18.95 -18.90 -11.62
N LYS A 9 18.76 -18.72 -12.93
CA LYS A 9 17.61 -19.23 -13.68
C LYS A 9 17.52 -20.76 -13.67
N GLU A 10 18.67 -21.45 -13.62
CA GLU A 10 18.72 -22.92 -13.57
C GLU A 10 18.50 -23.48 -12.15
N PHE A 11 18.59 -22.64 -11.13
CA PHE A 11 18.39 -23.11 -9.76
C PHE A 11 16.94 -23.50 -9.50
N GLN A 12 16.77 -24.62 -8.80
CA GLN A 12 15.52 -25.00 -8.16
C GLN A 12 15.47 -24.40 -6.75
N GLY A 13 14.27 -24.41 -6.13
CA GLY A 13 14.12 -23.86 -4.78
C GLY A 13 15.05 -24.47 -3.73
N GLU A 14 15.32 -25.77 -3.82
CA GLU A 14 16.27 -26.46 -2.93
C GLU A 14 17.69 -25.92 -3.08
N ASN A 15 18.15 -25.68 -4.32
CA ASN A 15 19.48 -25.13 -4.56
C ASN A 15 19.62 -23.70 -4.03
N MET A 16 18.57 -22.87 -4.13
CA MET A 16 18.57 -21.52 -3.58
C MET A 16 18.67 -21.56 -2.05
N LYS A 17 17.91 -22.44 -1.40
CA LYS A 17 17.98 -22.66 0.04
C LYS A 17 19.38 -23.11 0.49
N ASP A 18 20.02 -24.00 -0.25
CA ASP A 18 21.36 -24.52 0.07
C ASP A 18 22.44 -23.43 -0.06
N LEU A 19 22.26 -22.45 -0.96
CA LEU A 19 23.16 -21.29 -1.07
C LEU A 19 23.06 -20.35 0.12
N GLY A 20 21.86 -20.23 0.69
CA GLY A 20 21.56 -19.31 1.80
C GLY A 20 21.46 -17.85 1.40
N GLY A 21 20.90 -17.05 2.29
CA GLY A 21 20.57 -15.65 2.05
C GLY A 21 21.76 -14.77 1.63
N ASP A 22 22.91 -14.94 2.25
CA ASP A 22 24.09 -14.11 1.98
C ASP A 22 24.60 -14.29 0.53
N ALA A 23 24.78 -15.55 0.09
CA ALA A 23 25.22 -15.81 -1.27
C ALA A 23 24.20 -15.34 -2.33
N LEU A 24 22.91 -15.50 -2.04
CA LEU A 24 21.83 -15.01 -2.90
C LEU A 24 21.78 -13.47 -2.94
N THR A 25 22.08 -12.81 -1.84
CA THR A 25 22.20 -11.35 -1.77
C THR A 25 23.36 -10.84 -2.63
N ASP A 26 24.54 -11.48 -2.52
CA ASP A 26 25.69 -11.16 -3.37
C ASP A 26 25.38 -11.35 -4.85
N MET A 27 24.64 -12.41 -5.19
CA MET A 27 24.19 -12.63 -6.57
C MET A 27 23.26 -11.51 -7.03
N ALA A 28 22.23 -11.18 -6.25
CA ALA A 28 21.24 -10.15 -6.59
C ALA A 28 21.87 -8.74 -6.68
N THR A 29 22.83 -8.42 -5.81
CA THR A 29 23.57 -7.15 -5.85
C THR A 29 24.28 -6.94 -7.18
N ASN A 30 24.78 -8.01 -7.81
CA ASN A 30 25.49 -7.98 -9.09
C ASN A 30 24.57 -8.11 -10.32
N MET A 31 23.25 -8.17 -10.12
CA MET A 31 22.26 -8.21 -11.20
C MET A 31 21.73 -6.80 -11.50
N GLU A 32 21.39 -6.54 -12.74
CA GLU A 32 20.68 -5.36 -13.21
C GLU A 32 19.18 -5.68 -13.39
N LEU A 33 18.35 -4.66 -13.61
CA LEU A 33 16.91 -4.80 -13.80
C LEU A 33 16.54 -5.85 -14.86
N GLU A 34 17.21 -5.84 -16.00
CA GLU A 34 16.98 -6.82 -17.08
C GLU A 34 17.29 -8.26 -16.62
N ASN A 35 18.28 -8.45 -15.75
CA ASN A 35 18.60 -9.78 -15.21
C ASN A 35 17.47 -10.31 -14.33
N PHE A 36 16.83 -9.44 -13.53
CA PHE A 36 15.64 -9.83 -12.73
C PHE A 36 14.47 -10.19 -13.62
N LYS A 37 14.23 -9.43 -14.69
CA LYS A 37 13.20 -9.73 -15.67
C LYS A 37 13.42 -11.08 -16.36
N ASP A 38 14.68 -11.37 -16.73
CA ASP A 38 15.04 -12.63 -17.37
C ASP A 38 14.89 -13.84 -16.43
N MET A 39 15.10 -13.67 -15.14
CA MET A 39 14.86 -14.71 -14.14
C MET A 39 13.38 -15.06 -13.99
N GLY A 40 12.52 -14.07 -14.06
CA GLY A 40 11.08 -14.21 -13.84
C GLY A 40 10.67 -14.27 -12.37
N GLY A 41 9.40 -13.93 -12.10
CA GLY A 41 8.86 -13.76 -10.75
C GLY A 41 9.03 -14.96 -9.83
N ASP A 42 8.80 -16.17 -10.32
CA ASP A 42 8.92 -17.40 -9.52
C ASP A 42 10.31 -17.58 -8.92
N LYS A 43 11.34 -17.35 -9.71
CA LYS A 43 12.72 -17.47 -9.25
C LYS A 43 13.12 -16.35 -8.29
N LEU A 44 12.62 -15.14 -8.56
CA LEU A 44 12.83 -13.99 -7.68
C LEU A 44 12.16 -14.20 -6.33
N ALA A 45 10.94 -14.75 -6.30
CA ALA A 45 10.24 -15.09 -5.06
C ALA A 45 11.00 -16.16 -4.24
N LEU A 46 11.47 -17.22 -4.89
CA LEU A 46 12.27 -18.25 -4.22
C LEU A 46 13.59 -17.67 -3.66
N MET A 47 14.25 -16.79 -4.39
CA MET A 47 15.46 -16.10 -3.93
C MET A 47 15.15 -15.20 -2.74
N ALA A 48 14.12 -14.36 -2.85
CA ALA A 48 13.74 -13.40 -1.80
C ALA A 48 13.24 -14.09 -0.52
N LYS A 49 12.63 -15.27 -0.64
CA LYS A 49 12.21 -16.09 0.49
C LYS A 49 13.37 -16.48 1.40
N GLU A 50 14.56 -16.72 0.83
CA GLU A 50 15.75 -17.09 1.60
C GLU A 50 16.46 -15.88 2.23
N PHE A 51 16.16 -14.64 1.82
CA PHE A 51 16.73 -13.44 2.43
C PHE A 51 16.30 -13.31 3.88
N GLN A 52 17.24 -12.92 4.74
CA GLN A 52 16.97 -12.42 6.08
C GLN A 52 16.77 -10.89 6.02
N GLY A 53 16.30 -10.31 7.12
CA GLY A 53 16.09 -8.85 7.16
C GLY A 53 17.36 -8.03 6.87
N GLU A 54 18.54 -8.52 7.31
CA GLU A 54 19.83 -7.88 6.99
C GLU A 54 20.16 -7.98 5.51
N ASN A 55 19.93 -9.14 4.88
CA ASN A 55 20.14 -9.33 3.44
C ASN A 55 19.32 -8.34 2.60
N MET A 56 18.04 -8.15 2.97
CA MET A 56 17.17 -7.17 2.31
C MET A 56 17.67 -5.75 2.49
N LYS A 57 18.17 -5.41 3.69
CA LYS A 57 18.77 -4.11 3.97
C LYS A 57 20.04 -3.86 3.16
N ASP A 58 20.92 -4.85 3.06
CA ASP A 58 22.18 -4.76 2.31
C ASP A 58 21.93 -4.64 0.81
N LEU A 59 20.91 -5.32 0.29
CA LEU A 59 20.50 -5.23 -1.11
C LEU A 59 19.95 -3.83 -1.44
N GLY A 60 19.24 -3.23 -0.48
CA GLY A 60 18.68 -1.90 -0.56
C GLY A 60 17.37 -1.81 -1.35
N GLY A 61 16.57 -0.77 -1.06
CA GLY A 61 15.23 -0.61 -1.58
C GLY A 61 15.13 -0.61 -3.11
N GLY A 62 16.10 -0.03 -3.81
CA GLY A 62 16.09 0.03 -5.28
C GLY A 62 16.11 -1.36 -5.93
N LYS A 63 17.03 -2.24 -5.50
CA LYS A 63 17.10 -3.61 -6.03
C LYS A 63 15.87 -4.44 -5.65
N LEU A 64 15.36 -4.25 -4.42
CA LEU A 64 14.14 -4.92 -3.96
C LEU A 64 12.92 -4.46 -4.76
N ALA A 65 12.82 -3.17 -5.08
CA ALA A 65 11.77 -2.64 -5.95
C ALA A 65 11.88 -3.22 -7.38
N ASP A 66 13.09 -3.34 -7.92
CA ASP A 66 13.31 -3.96 -9.22
C ASP A 66 12.93 -5.44 -9.23
N MET A 67 13.20 -6.17 -8.15
CA MET A 67 12.72 -7.55 -7.98
C MET A 67 11.19 -7.60 -7.92
N ALA A 68 10.58 -6.77 -7.09
CA ALA A 68 9.13 -6.72 -6.88
C ALA A 68 8.36 -6.38 -8.16
N LYS A 69 8.87 -5.49 -9.01
CA LYS A 69 8.29 -5.15 -10.33
C LYS A 69 8.18 -6.34 -11.29
N ASN A 70 8.96 -7.38 -11.07
CA ASN A 70 8.95 -8.60 -11.87
C ASN A 70 8.25 -9.77 -11.18
N MET A 71 7.52 -9.53 -10.09
CA MET A 71 6.72 -10.49 -9.35
C MET A 71 5.23 -10.26 -9.60
N GLU A 72 4.45 -11.32 -9.54
CA GLU A 72 2.99 -11.30 -9.50
C GLU A 72 2.51 -11.62 -8.09
N HIS A 73 1.19 -11.55 -7.85
CA HIS A 73 0.62 -11.79 -6.52
C HIS A 73 1.04 -13.14 -5.93
N GLU A 74 0.96 -14.21 -6.72
CA GLU A 74 1.34 -15.56 -6.31
C GLU A 74 2.80 -15.66 -5.88
N ASN A 75 3.67 -14.84 -6.44
CA ASN A 75 5.08 -14.78 -6.07
C ASN A 75 5.26 -14.17 -4.66
N PHE A 76 4.48 -13.15 -4.32
CA PHE A 76 4.48 -12.59 -2.97
C PHE A 76 3.93 -13.60 -1.95
N GLU A 77 2.89 -14.38 -2.30
CA GLU A 77 2.38 -15.45 -1.45
C GLU A 77 3.45 -16.53 -1.16
N VAL A 78 4.27 -16.90 -2.17
CA VAL A 78 5.40 -17.84 -1.98
C VAL A 78 6.43 -17.30 -0.99
N MET A 79 6.68 -15.99 -0.98
CA MET A 79 7.56 -15.34 0.00
C MET A 79 6.96 -15.34 1.41
N GLY A 80 5.66 -15.12 1.51
CA GLY A 80 4.91 -14.94 2.76
C GLY A 80 4.94 -13.51 3.30
N GLY A 81 3.89 -13.13 4.03
CA GLY A 81 3.63 -11.75 4.48
C GLY A 81 4.80 -11.09 5.17
N GLY A 82 5.41 -11.75 6.16
CA GLY A 82 6.53 -11.20 6.90
C GLY A 82 7.76 -10.86 6.03
N LYS A 83 8.04 -11.63 4.97
CA LYS A 83 9.12 -11.32 4.02
C LYS A 83 8.74 -10.16 3.10
N VAL A 84 7.49 -10.13 2.65
CA VAL A 84 6.96 -9.02 1.85
C VAL A 84 6.97 -7.73 2.66
N GLY A 85 6.59 -7.75 3.93
CA GLY A 85 6.68 -6.61 4.84
C GLY A 85 8.13 -6.12 5.01
N GLN A 86 9.07 -7.04 5.23
CA GLN A 86 10.51 -6.71 5.32
C GLN A 86 11.03 -6.08 4.01
N MET A 87 10.59 -6.57 2.86
CA MET A 87 10.92 -6.01 1.54
C MET A 87 10.35 -4.60 1.39
N ALA A 88 9.07 -4.40 1.67
CA ALA A 88 8.40 -3.11 1.59
C ALA A 88 9.06 -2.06 2.51
N LYS A 89 9.46 -2.46 3.72
CA LYS A 89 10.14 -1.62 4.70
C LYS A 89 11.48 -1.03 4.22
N GLN A 90 12.15 -1.68 3.25
CA GLN A 90 13.39 -1.15 2.65
C GLN A 90 13.12 -0.18 1.49
N MET A 91 11.88 -0.06 1.02
CA MET A 91 11.49 0.83 -0.07
C MET A 91 10.99 2.17 0.48
N ASP A 92 11.28 3.25 -0.21
CA ASP A 92 10.67 4.55 0.08
C ASP A 92 9.27 4.71 -0.58
N LYS A 93 8.58 5.81 -0.26
CA LYS A 93 7.27 6.16 -0.85
C LYS A 93 7.27 6.07 -2.38
N THR A 94 8.31 6.63 -3.02
CA THR A 94 8.39 6.69 -4.49
C THR A 94 8.57 5.30 -5.09
N MET A 95 9.39 4.46 -4.49
CA MET A 95 9.60 3.09 -4.93
C MET A 95 8.28 2.30 -4.87
N LEU A 96 7.58 2.36 -3.73
CA LEU A 96 6.30 1.67 -3.51
C LEU A 96 5.22 2.16 -4.48
N SER A 97 5.08 3.48 -4.67
CA SER A 97 4.09 4.05 -5.59
C SER A 97 4.36 3.78 -7.08
N THR A 98 5.58 3.37 -7.42
CA THR A 98 5.99 3.07 -8.81
C THR A 98 6.21 1.59 -9.09
N LEU A 99 5.83 0.70 -8.18
CA LEU A 99 5.94 -0.76 -8.38
C LEU A 99 5.12 -1.23 -9.58
N GLY A 100 3.92 -0.71 -9.70
CA GLY A 100 2.86 -1.15 -10.60
C GLY A 100 1.66 -1.61 -9.78
N ASN A 101 0.45 -1.42 -10.33
CA ASN A 101 -0.77 -1.61 -9.56
C ASN A 101 -0.94 -3.05 -9.04
N ASP A 102 -0.68 -4.03 -9.87
CA ASP A 102 -0.82 -5.44 -9.51
C ASP A 102 0.24 -5.87 -8.48
N GLN A 103 1.45 -5.31 -8.58
CA GLN A 103 2.55 -5.57 -7.63
C GLN A 103 2.24 -4.96 -6.26
N ALA A 104 1.84 -3.69 -6.20
CA ALA A 104 1.48 -3.03 -4.96
C ALA A 104 0.29 -3.73 -4.28
N THR A 105 -0.74 -4.09 -5.06
CA THR A 105 -1.90 -4.85 -4.59
C THR A 105 -1.49 -6.24 -4.09
N GLY A 106 -0.66 -6.96 -4.83
CA GLY A 106 -0.13 -8.27 -4.45
C GLY A 106 0.64 -8.23 -3.14
N MET A 107 1.52 -7.22 -2.97
CA MET A 107 2.23 -7.00 -1.72
C MET A 107 1.27 -6.75 -0.55
N ALA A 108 0.32 -5.82 -0.71
CA ALA A 108 -0.64 -5.47 0.33
C ALA A 108 -1.55 -6.64 0.71
N LYS A 109 -2.00 -7.43 -0.26
CA LYS A 109 -2.80 -8.64 -0.01
C LYS A 109 -2.04 -9.70 0.78
N THR A 110 -0.75 -9.87 0.51
CA THR A 110 0.08 -10.90 1.13
C THR A 110 0.52 -10.54 2.56
N MET A 111 0.76 -9.26 2.84
CA MET A 111 1.09 -8.79 4.18
C MET A 111 -0.10 -8.98 5.14
N GLU A 112 0.17 -9.36 6.38
CA GLU A 112 -0.80 -9.29 7.47
C GLU A 112 -0.80 -7.89 8.10
N SER A 113 -1.81 -7.56 8.95
CA SER A 113 -1.87 -6.26 9.61
C SER A 113 -0.59 -5.93 10.39
N ASN A 114 -0.03 -6.90 11.11
CA ASN A 114 1.23 -6.73 11.83
C ASN A 114 2.44 -6.41 10.93
N ASP A 115 2.42 -6.91 9.68
CA ASP A 115 3.48 -6.57 8.70
C ASP A 115 3.31 -5.13 8.22
N LEU A 116 2.07 -4.71 7.97
CA LEU A 116 1.73 -3.33 7.62
C LEU A 116 2.16 -2.35 8.73
N GLU A 117 1.88 -2.63 10.00
CA GLU A 117 2.29 -1.81 11.14
C GLU A 117 3.82 -1.56 11.22
N THR A 118 4.63 -2.36 10.53
CA THR A 118 6.08 -2.15 10.47
C THR A 118 6.51 -1.06 9.48
N LEU A 119 5.60 -0.66 8.58
CA LEU A 119 5.83 0.40 7.60
C LEU A 119 5.59 1.77 8.24
N ASP A 120 6.32 2.78 7.80
CA ASP A 120 6.01 4.13 8.20
C ASP A 120 4.85 4.74 7.38
N SER A 121 4.32 5.86 7.86
CA SER A 121 3.19 6.55 7.23
C SER A 121 3.44 6.91 5.75
N THR A 122 4.65 7.28 5.38
CA THR A 122 4.98 7.62 3.98
C THR A 122 5.06 6.38 3.10
N GLN A 123 5.53 5.27 3.64
CA GLN A 123 5.53 3.96 2.98
C GLN A 123 4.10 3.45 2.76
N MET A 124 3.22 3.61 3.76
CA MET A 124 1.80 3.29 3.63
C MET A 124 1.13 4.06 2.48
N VAL A 125 1.37 5.37 2.42
CA VAL A 125 0.89 6.20 1.31
C VAL A 125 1.47 5.72 -0.02
N GLY A 126 2.77 5.41 -0.08
CA GLY A 126 3.41 4.88 -1.28
C GLY A 126 2.77 3.57 -1.75
N LEU A 127 2.50 2.66 -0.83
CA LEU A 127 1.85 1.38 -1.13
C LEU A 127 0.41 1.60 -1.62
N ALA A 128 -0.37 2.44 -0.94
CA ALA A 128 -1.75 2.76 -1.32
C ALA A 128 -1.82 3.41 -2.71
N THR A 129 -0.99 4.41 -2.97
CA THR A 129 -0.96 5.14 -4.25
C THR A 129 -0.32 4.33 -5.40
N GLY A 130 0.37 3.24 -5.08
CA GLY A 130 0.87 2.26 -6.06
C GLY A 130 -0.22 1.33 -6.58
N MET A 131 -1.33 1.17 -5.85
CA MET A 131 -2.50 0.38 -6.27
C MET A 131 -3.42 1.22 -7.16
N LYS A 132 -4.31 0.58 -7.91
CA LYS A 132 -5.50 1.28 -8.43
C LYS A 132 -6.51 1.47 -7.31
N SER A 133 -7.27 2.55 -7.37
CA SER A 133 -8.32 2.84 -6.40
C SER A 133 -9.33 1.71 -6.25
N ASP A 134 -9.74 1.07 -7.35
CA ASP A 134 -10.66 -0.08 -7.33
C ASP A 134 -10.06 -1.36 -6.73
N GLN A 135 -8.73 -1.50 -6.71
CA GLN A 135 -8.03 -2.64 -6.09
C GLN A 135 -7.79 -2.47 -4.58
N ILE A 136 -7.87 -1.25 -4.07
CA ILE A 136 -7.65 -0.96 -2.64
C ILE A 136 -8.59 -1.78 -1.76
N ILE A 137 -9.87 -1.83 -2.10
CA ILE A 137 -10.88 -2.58 -1.33
C ILE A 137 -10.61 -4.10 -1.30
N GLU A 138 -9.86 -4.62 -2.27
CA GLU A 138 -9.54 -6.03 -2.36
C GLU A 138 -8.56 -6.52 -1.28
N ILE A 139 -7.82 -5.62 -0.63
CA ILE A 139 -6.88 -5.99 0.44
C ILE A 139 -7.58 -6.36 1.76
N GLY A 140 -8.85 -6.00 1.89
CA GLY A 140 -9.72 -6.38 3.00
C GLY A 140 -9.76 -5.34 4.12
N ASN A 141 -10.87 -5.33 4.82
CA ASN A 141 -11.24 -4.34 5.83
C ASN A 141 -10.19 -4.15 6.94
N GLU A 142 -9.68 -5.24 7.55
CA GLU A 142 -8.73 -5.17 8.65
C GLU A 142 -7.43 -4.48 8.24
N LYS A 143 -6.89 -4.81 7.07
CA LYS A 143 -5.66 -4.21 6.54
C LYS A 143 -5.87 -2.75 6.15
N LEU A 144 -7.02 -2.41 5.55
CA LEU A 144 -7.38 -1.03 5.26
C LEU A 144 -7.46 -0.19 6.53
N ASN A 145 -8.09 -0.72 7.57
CA ASN A 145 -8.15 -0.04 8.86
C ASN A 145 -6.75 0.21 9.44
N THR A 146 -5.88 -0.82 9.41
CA THR A 146 -4.48 -0.67 9.81
C THR A 146 -3.79 0.43 9.01
N MET A 147 -3.92 0.42 7.68
CA MET A 147 -3.30 1.45 6.83
C MET A 147 -3.78 2.85 7.18
N VAL A 148 -5.09 3.06 7.34
CA VAL A 148 -5.64 4.38 7.71
C VAL A 148 -5.18 4.80 9.10
N GLN A 149 -5.09 3.87 10.06
CA GLN A 149 -4.61 4.18 11.41
C GLN A 149 -3.13 4.58 11.43
N GLU A 150 -2.29 3.93 10.63
CA GLU A 150 -0.85 4.18 10.58
C GLU A 150 -0.46 5.39 9.70
N ILE A 151 -1.29 5.76 8.72
CA ILE A 151 -1.07 6.99 7.94
C ILE A 151 -1.26 8.20 8.84
N SER A 152 -0.22 9.01 8.99
CA SER A 152 -0.31 10.24 9.80
C SER A 152 -1.26 11.25 9.16
N THR A 153 -1.87 12.08 9.99
CA THR A 153 -2.80 13.14 9.54
C THR A 153 -2.19 14.03 8.45
N GLU A 154 -0.89 14.33 8.56
CA GLU A 154 -0.16 15.17 7.58
C GLU A 154 -0.03 14.50 6.21
N ASN A 155 -0.02 13.17 6.16
CA ASN A 155 0.19 12.38 4.94
C ASN A 155 -1.12 11.93 4.28
N ILE A 156 -2.28 12.13 4.92
CA ILE A 156 -3.59 11.78 4.34
C ILE A 156 -3.78 12.46 2.99
N LYS A 157 -3.47 13.74 2.88
CA LYS A 157 -3.55 14.51 1.63
C LYS A 157 -2.73 13.96 0.47
N ASP A 158 -1.68 13.21 0.79
CA ASP A 158 -0.78 12.62 -0.21
C ASP A 158 -1.36 11.34 -0.86
N LEU A 159 -2.45 10.81 -0.32
CA LEU A 159 -3.22 9.72 -0.94
C LEU A 159 -3.97 10.21 -2.19
N GLY A 160 -4.44 11.44 -2.17
CA GLY A 160 -5.38 11.95 -3.14
C GLY A 160 -6.80 11.41 -2.92
N GLU A 161 -7.78 12.15 -3.40
CA GLU A 161 -9.20 11.91 -3.17
C GLU A 161 -9.64 10.48 -3.53
N GLU A 162 -9.28 10.01 -4.71
CA GLU A 162 -9.74 8.73 -5.26
C GLU A 162 -9.28 7.53 -4.40
N HIS A 163 -8.00 7.52 -3.97
CA HIS A 163 -7.48 6.46 -3.11
C HIS A 163 -8.06 6.57 -1.70
N LEU A 164 -8.14 7.78 -1.14
CA LEU A 164 -8.73 8.02 0.18
C LEU A 164 -10.19 7.56 0.22
N ALA A 165 -10.98 7.93 -0.80
CA ALA A 165 -12.36 7.50 -0.94
C ALA A 165 -12.50 5.97 -0.99
N SER A 166 -11.65 5.31 -1.78
CA SER A 166 -11.64 3.85 -1.88
C SER A 166 -11.26 3.19 -0.57
N MET A 167 -10.25 3.71 0.14
CA MET A 167 -9.88 3.22 1.47
C MET A 167 -11.04 3.34 2.45
N MET A 168 -11.68 4.51 2.51
CA MET A 168 -12.79 4.76 3.43
C MET A 168 -14.01 3.89 3.11
N SER A 169 -14.29 3.61 1.84
CA SER A 169 -15.38 2.71 1.45
C SER A 169 -15.14 1.24 1.83
N GLY A 170 -13.88 0.83 1.97
CA GLY A 170 -13.50 -0.53 2.35
C GLY A 170 -13.41 -0.78 3.86
N ILE A 171 -13.51 0.26 4.70
CA ILE A 171 -13.42 0.16 6.17
C ILE A 171 -14.82 0.01 6.76
N ALA A 172 -14.97 -0.83 7.79
CA ALA A 172 -16.24 -0.96 8.49
C ALA A 172 -16.60 0.32 9.25
N GLY A 173 -17.89 0.68 9.27
CA GLY A 173 -18.36 1.92 9.88
C GLY A 173 -17.94 2.09 11.35
N ASN A 174 -17.94 1.01 12.15
CA ASN A 174 -17.48 1.06 13.54
C ASN A 174 -15.99 1.41 13.65
N GLN A 175 -15.16 1.01 12.70
CA GLN A 175 -13.72 1.32 12.66
C GLN A 175 -13.48 2.79 12.29
N ILE A 176 -14.34 3.38 11.44
CA ILE A 176 -14.32 4.82 11.18
C ILE A 176 -14.59 5.59 12.48
N GLY A 177 -15.55 5.14 13.28
CA GLY A 177 -15.83 5.73 14.59
C GLY A 177 -14.65 5.70 15.57
N GLU A 178 -13.76 4.71 15.46
CA GLU A 178 -12.58 4.53 16.30
C GLU A 178 -11.40 5.44 15.90
N LEU A 179 -11.43 6.07 14.71
CA LEU A 179 -10.40 7.03 14.31
C LEU A 179 -10.43 8.26 15.23
N ASP A 180 -9.28 8.83 15.51
CA ASP A 180 -9.21 10.07 16.28
C ASP A 180 -9.81 11.26 15.51
N GLU A 181 -10.31 12.26 16.22
CA GLU A 181 -11.01 13.42 15.64
C GLU A 181 -10.11 14.24 14.69
N THR A 182 -8.80 14.27 14.93
CA THR A 182 -7.86 14.99 14.08
C THR A 182 -7.74 14.29 12.72
N LYS A 183 -7.70 12.96 12.74
CA LYS A 183 -7.65 12.14 11.54
C LYS A 183 -8.96 12.19 10.77
N LYS A 184 -10.10 12.09 11.43
CA LYS A 184 -11.43 12.27 10.81
C LYS A 184 -11.52 13.62 10.11
N SER A 185 -11.10 14.69 10.79
CA SER A 185 -11.09 16.04 10.21
C SER A 185 -10.18 16.17 8.99
N ALA A 186 -9.01 15.55 9.00
CA ALA A 186 -8.11 15.54 7.84
C ALA A 186 -8.72 14.79 6.65
N ILE A 187 -9.34 13.63 6.89
CA ILE A 187 -10.04 12.86 5.86
C ILE A 187 -11.16 13.69 5.22
N VAL A 188 -12.01 14.31 6.06
CA VAL A 188 -13.11 15.16 5.58
C VAL A 188 -12.58 16.34 4.77
N ASN A 189 -11.54 17.02 5.26
CA ASN A 189 -10.97 18.17 4.57
C ASN A 189 -10.37 17.81 3.21
N ASP A 190 -9.72 16.65 3.10
CA ASP A 190 -9.12 16.22 1.83
C ASP A 190 -10.18 15.76 0.83
N LEU A 191 -11.22 15.04 1.28
CA LEU A 191 -12.36 14.67 0.46
C LEU A 191 -13.16 15.92 0.00
N ASN A 192 -13.30 16.95 0.85
CA ASN A 192 -14.03 18.18 0.51
C ASN A 192 -13.23 19.14 -0.38
N ALA A 193 -11.92 19.24 -0.23
CA ALA A 193 -11.09 20.16 -1.02
C ALA A 193 -11.20 19.87 -2.52
N ASN A 194 -11.35 18.61 -2.87
CA ASN A 194 -11.48 18.17 -4.26
C ASN A 194 -12.94 18.05 -4.72
N PHE A 195 -13.89 17.95 -3.79
CA PHE A 195 -15.33 17.81 -4.03
C PHE A 195 -15.93 19.05 -4.69
N PHE A 196 -15.45 20.25 -4.34
CA PHE A 196 -15.94 21.50 -4.92
C PHE A 196 -15.32 21.83 -6.29
N GLU A 197 -14.24 21.15 -6.68
CA GLU A 197 -13.57 21.36 -7.97
C GLU A 197 -14.00 20.38 -9.06
N SER A 198 -14.61 19.25 -8.71
CA SER A 198 -15.05 18.21 -9.65
C SER A 198 -16.57 17.98 -9.61
N ASP A 199 -17.18 17.80 -10.78
CA ASP A 199 -18.61 17.46 -10.92
C ASP A 199 -18.99 16.18 -10.12
N ASN A 200 -19.40 16.31 -8.87
CA ASN A 200 -20.21 15.41 -7.99
C ASN A 200 -20.13 13.86 -8.14
N THR A 201 -19.25 13.31 -8.97
CA THR A 201 -19.21 11.88 -9.25
C THR A 201 -18.51 11.06 -8.17
N SER A 202 -17.52 11.65 -7.47
CA SER A 202 -16.71 10.90 -6.48
C SER A 202 -17.51 10.55 -5.23
N PHE A 203 -18.34 11.46 -4.74
CA PHE A 203 -19.13 11.24 -3.52
C PHE A 203 -20.23 10.21 -3.71
N ASP A 204 -20.92 10.26 -4.83
CA ASP A 204 -21.94 9.26 -5.20
C ASP A 204 -21.32 7.86 -5.40
N GLN A 205 -20.07 7.79 -5.86
CA GLN A 205 -19.31 6.54 -5.97
C GLN A 205 -18.92 5.98 -4.60
N ILE A 206 -18.50 6.83 -3.66
CA ILE A 206 -18.21 6.43 -2.28
C ILE A 206 -19.49 5.91 -1.62
N ALA A 207 -20.56 6.67 -1.70
CA ALA A 207 -21.85 6.29 -1.13
C ALA A 207 -22.44 5.02 -1.76
N ALA A 208 -22.17 4.78 -3.05
CA ALA A 208 -22.60 3.56 -3.74
C ALA A 208 -21.79 2.32 -3.35
N ASN A 209 -20.51 2.48 -2.93
CA ASN A 209 -19.64 1.39 -2.52
C ASN A 209 -19.70 1.07 -1.02
N VAL A 210 -20.25 1.97 -0.21
CA VAL A 210 -20.51 1.70 1.21
C VAL A 210 -21.68 0.72 1.32
N SER A 211 -21.50 -0.38 2.04
CA SER A 211 -22.57 -1.35 2.25
C SER A 211 -23.76 -0.70 3.02
N GLU A 212 -24.99 -1.18 2.75
CA GLU A 212 -26.21 -0.60 3.34
C GLU A 212 -26.20 -0.55 4.88
N ASP A 213 -25.52 -1.49 5.52
CA ASP A 213 -25.34 -1.54 6.99
C ASP A 213 -24.27 -0.55 7.50
N GLN A 214 -23.37 -0.08 6.63
CA GLN A 214 -22.33 0.90 6.95
C GLN A 214 -22.72 2.34 6.60
N LYS A 215 -23.68 2.54 5.69
CA LYS A 215 -24.14 3.86 5.26
C LYS A 215 -24.51 4.79 6.43
N PRO A 216 -25.29 4.37 7.43
CA PRO A 216 -25.65 5.26 8.53
C PRO A 216 -24.44 5.79 9.29
N THR A 217 -23.44 4.96 9.54
CA THR A 217 -22.23 5.36 10.27
C THR A 217 -21.33 6.26 9.42
N PHE A 218 -21.17 5.94 8.13
CA PHE A 218 -20.44 6.78 7.21
C PHE A 218 -21.10 8.17 7.05
N GLU A 219 -22.41 8.22 6.89
CA GLU A 219 -23.18 9.47 6.82
C GLU A 219 -23.09 10.26 8.14
N GLU A 220 -23.18 9.60 9.29
CA GLU A 220 -23.14 10.24 10.60
C GLU A 220 -21.74 10.75 10.96
N GLU A 221 -20.69 9.95 10.72
CA GLU A 221 -19.32 10.26 11.15
C GLU A 221 -18.57 11.13 10.14
N ILE A 222 -18.76 10.93 8.85
CA ILE A 222 -18.05 11.67 7.81
C ILE A 222 -18.91 12.82 7.25
N LEU A 223 -20.13 12.55 6.80
CA LEU A 223 -21.02 13.57 6.25
C LEU A 223 -21.56 14.53 7.30
N GLY A 224 -21.82 14.04 8.52
CA GLY A 224 -22.22 14.89 9.63
C GLY A 224 -21.16 15.92 9.99
N GLN A 225 -19.87 15.58 9.95
CA GLN A 225 -18.77 16.52 10.18
C GLN A 225 -18.61 17.50 9.02
N THR A 226 -18.82 17.06 7.78
CA THR A 226 -18.82 17.93 6.59
C THR A 226 -19.88 19.02 6.70
N ALA A 227 -21.12 18.65 7.05
CA ALA A 227 -22.22 19.61 7.20
C ALA A 227 -21.97 20.63 8.33
N ILE A 228 -21.27 20.24 9.40
CA ILE A 228 -20.87 21.14 10.49
C ILE A 228 -19.76 22.08 10.06
N SER A 229 -18.79 21.62 9.28
CA SER A 229 -17.71 22.46 8.72
C SER A 229 -18.25 23.50 7.74
N ASP A 230 -19.19 23.13 6.88
CA ASP A 230 -19.83 24.05 5.92
C ASP A 230 -20.66 25.12 6.62
N LEU A 231 -21.39 24.73 7.68
CA LEU A 231 -22.12 25.69 8.51
C LEU A 231 -21.19 26.68 9.23
N ALA A 232 -20.03 26.23 9.74
CA ALA A 232 -19.05 27.08 10.39
C ALA A 232 -18.38 28.06 9.41
N LEU A 233 -18.15 27.63 8.17
CA LEU A 233 -17.61 28.50 7.10
C LEU A 233 -18.64 29.54 6.67
N MET A 234 -19.92 29.20 6.55
CA MET A 234 -20.99 30.12 6.21
C MET A 234 -21.23 31.18 7.31
N GLU A 235 -21.04 30.84 8.58
CA GLU A 235 -21.15 31.79 9.70
C GLU A 235 -19.94 32.74 9.76
N SER A 236 -18.74 32.31 9.32
CA SER A 236 -17.55 33.18 9.30
C SER A 236 -17.60 34.25 8.21
N ASP A 237 -18.29 34.00 7.11
CA ASP A 237 -18.46 34.95 5.99
C ASP A 237 -19.58 35.99 6.24
N GLN A 238 -20.37 35.85 7.30
CA GLN A 238 -21.46 36.75 7.62
C GLN A 238 -21.11 37.81 8.69
N ASN A 239 -19.86 37.90 9.12
CA ASN A 239 -19.45 38.89 10.11
C ASN A 239 -18.54 39.96 9.46
N PRO A 240 -19.06 41.16 9.07
CA PRO A 240 -18.27 42.24 8.48
C PRO A 240 -17.39 42.97 9.50
#